data_ca0dae7a4036a238fec484befdbd5123
#
_entry.id   ca0dae7a4036a238fec484befdbd5123
#
_cell.length_a   1.000
_cell.length_b   1.000
_cell.length_c   1.000
_cell.angle_alpha   90.00
_cell.angle_beta   90.00
_cell.angle_gamma   90.00
#
_symmetry.space_group_name_H-M   'P 1'
#
loop_
_entity.id
_entity.type
_entity.pdbx_description
1 polymer ?
#
loop_
_entity_poly.entity_id
_entity_poly.type
_entity_poly.pdbx_seq_one_letter_code
_entity_poly.pdbx_strand_id
1 'polypeptide(L)'
;MKRRSFIKNISLAGIGLSGLNTISGNNKRFETYLSNRPAINKRTYTSKAVEDQINFIKSQIKDSQLSWIFENCYPNTIDTTVDYEVIDGKPDTFIITGDIDAMWLRDSTAQVWPYLPLVKKDEKIRNLIKGLINRQAKCVIRDPYANSFYKDLSKISAHNKDIPTPIAGVHEQKWEVDSLCYVIRLSYNYYKLTGDNSIFDETWIKSSKL
;
A
#
# COMPACT_ATOMS: atom_id res chain seq x y z
N MET A 1 -5.49 -19.74 -9.97
CA MET A 1 -4.93 -20.88 -9.19
C MET A 1 -5.61 -20.95 -7.83
N LYS A 2 -6.17 -22.10 -7.41
CA LYS A 2 -6.86 -22.21 -6.11
C LYS A 2 -5.84 -22.21 -4.97
N ARG A 3 -6.02 -21.38 -3.93
CA ARG A 3 -5.15 -21.25 -2.73
C ARG A 3 -4.69 -22.60 -2.12
N ARG A 4 -5.50 -23.65 -2.21
CA ARG A 4 -5.20 -24.98 -1.70
C ARG A 4 -4.13 -25.74 -2.51
N SER A 5 -3.87 -25.39 -3.77
CA SER A 5 -2.84 -26.02 -4.60
C SER A 5 -1.45 -25.49 -4.28
N PHE A 6 -1.33 -24.24 -3.83
CA PHE A 6 -0.06 -23.63 -3.45
C PHE A 6 0.52 -24.31 -2.20
N ILE A 7 -0.31 -24.58 -1.19
CA ILE A 7 0.13 -25.21 0.06
C ILE A 7 0.54 -26.68 -0.14
N LYS A 8 -0.13 -27.42 -1.06
CA LYS A 8 0.23 -28.82 -1.34
C LYS A 8 1.58 -28.97 -2.04
N ASN A 9 1.99 -28.01 -2.86
CA ASN A 9 3.26 -28.08 -3.58
C ASN A 9 4.48 -27.78 -2.71
N ILE A 10 4.31 -27.11 -1.57
CA ILE A 10 5.39 -26.88 -0.60
C ILE A 10 5.68 -28.14 0.23
N SER A 11 4.66 -29.00 0.44
CA SER A 11 4.80 -30.20 1.28
C SER A 11 5.43 -31.41 0.58
N LEU A 12 5.59 -31.41 -0.74
CA LEU A 12 6.13 -32.55 -1.49
C LEU A 12 7.60 -32.44 -1.89
N ALA A 13 8.26 -31.29 -1.63
CA ALA A 13 9.68 -31.12 -1.92
C ALA A 13 10.62 -31.54 -0.77
N GLY A 14 10.08 -32.10 0.30
CA GLY A 14 10.82 -32.36 1.56
C GLY A 14 11.07 -33.81 1.93
N ILE A 15 10.85 -34.80 1.05
CA ILE A 15 11.13 -36.20 1.39
C ILE A 15 12.06 -36.83 0.35
N GLY A 16 13.33 -36.84 0.66
CA GLY A 16 14.34 -37.57 -0.10
C GLY A 16 15.70 -37.59 0.60
N LEU A 17 16.03 -38.73 1.15
CA LEU A 17 17.34 -39.19 1.63
C LEU A 17 17.71 -38.92 3.10
N SER A 18 17.24 -39.82 3.93
CA SER A 18 17.83 -40.14 5.25
C SER A 18 19.07 -41.02 5.09
N GLY A 19 20.24 -40.43 5.27
CA GLY A 19 21.49 -41.13 5.55
C GLY A 19 21.91 -40.80 6.99
N LEU A 20 21.96 -41.80 7.84
CA LEU A 20 22.43 -41.70 9.23
C LEU A 20 23.83 -41.07 9.31
N ASN A 21 23.97 -39.98 10.05
CA ASN A 21 25.16 -39.75 10.86
C ASN A 21 24.78 -38.84 12.04
N THR A 22 24.77 -39.47 13.22
CA THR A 22 24.71 -38.82 14.51
C THR A 22 26.00 -38.06 14.75
N ILE A 23 25.99 -36.72 14.60
CA ILE A 23 26.96 -35.86 15.27
C ILE A 23 26.16 -34.74 15.92
N SER A 24 26.09 -34.81 17.25
CA SER A 24 25.60 -33.75 18.12
C SER A 24 26.45 -32.48 17.88
N GLY A 25 25.88 -31.54 17.22
CA GLY A 25 26.41 -30.21 17.05
C GLY A 25 25.26 -29.28 16.75
N ASN A 26 24.95 -28.42 17.72
CA ASN A 26 23.89 -27.40 17.64
C ASN A 26 24.29 -26.31 16.61
N ASN A 27 24.50 -26.69 15.37
CA ASN A 27 24.68 -25.75 14.26
C ASN A 27 23.31 -25.25 13.86
N LYS A 28 22.83 -24.17 14.52
CA LYS A 28 21.82 -23.30 13.90
C LYS A 28 22.39 -22.87 12.55
N ARG A 29 21.97 -23.52 11.46
CA ARG A 29 22.16 -22.98 10.12
C ARG A 29 21.50 -21.60 10.12
N PHE A 30 22.29 -20.56 10.05
CA PHE A 30 21.78 -19.23 9.72
C PHE A 30 21.32 -19.32 8.26
N GLU A 31 20.03 -19.57 8.05
CA GLU A 31 19.46 -19.43 6.72
C GLU A 31 19.55 -17.95 6.34
N THR A 32 20.36 -17.66 5.34
CA THR A 32 20.48 -16.31 4.79
C THR A 32 19.33 -16.10 3.83
N TYR A 33 18.34 -15.33 4.25
CA TYR A 33 17.23 -14.94 3.40
C TYR A 33 17.64 -13.72 2.54
N LEU A 34 17.65 -13.90 1.22
CA LEU A 34 17.87 -12.79 0.29
C LEU A 34 16.62 -11.93 0.17
N SER A 35 16.79 -10.62 0.14
CA SER A 35 15.68 -9.69 -0.07
C SER A 35 15.05 -9.89 -1.46
N ASN A 36 13.72 -9.91 -1.53
CA ASN A 36 12.95 -9.96 -2.78
C ASN A 36 12.47 -8.56 -3.22
N ARG A 37 12.92 -7.50 -2.53
CA ARG A 37 12.55 -6.14 -2.91
C ARG A 37 13.09 -5.81 -4.32
N PRO A 38 12.37 -5.01 -5.10
CA PRO A 38 12.89 -4.49 -6.37
C PRO A 38 14.21 -3.73 -6.18
N ALA A 39 15.09 -3.79 -7.16
CA ALA A 39 16.28 -2.93 -7.18
C ALA A 39 15.84 -1.46 -7.04
N ILE A 40 16.65 -0.62 -6.39
CA ILE A 40 16.26 0.74 -6.01
C ILE A 40 15.79 1.59 -7.19
N ASN A 41 16.40 1.39 -8.36
CA ASN A 41 16.04 2.07 -9.61
C ASN A 41 14.76 1.53 -10.29
N LYS A 42 14.17 0.47 -9.74
CA LYS A 42 12.90 -0.11 -10.20
C LYS A 42 11.76 0.12 -9.21
N ARG A 43 12.04 0.76 -8.07
CA ARG A 43 11.01 1.10 -7.09
C ARG A 43 10.21 2.30 -7.57
N THR A 44 8.92 2.25 -7.37
CA THR A 44 8.00 3.32 -7.78
C THR A 44 8.15 4.58 -6.92
N TYR A 45 8.48 4.38 -5.64
CA TYR A 45 8.75 5.47 -4.70
C TYR A 45 9.83 5.07 -3.69
N THR A 46 10.58 6.05 -3.17
CA THR A 46 11.65 5.80 -2.20
C THR A 46 11.66 6.84 -1.09
N SER A 47 11.93 6.40 0.15
CA SER A 47 12.03 7.27 1.33
C SER A 47 13.18 6.81 2.21
N LYS A 48 14.04 7.78 2.57
CA LYS A 48 15.13 7.49 3.52
C LYS A 48 14.61 7.07 4.89
N ALA A 49 13.55 7.72 5.37
CA ALA A 49 12.97 7.38 6.68
C ALA A 49 12.39 5.97 6.72
N VAL A 50 11.87 5.46 5.59
CA VAL A 50 11.41 4.07 5.49
C VAL A 50 12.59 3.10 5.53
N GLU A 51 13.67 3.38 4.81
CA GLU A 51 14.89 2.53 4.86
C GLU A 51 15.51 2.53 6.27
N ASP A 52 15.59 3.70 6.91
CA ASP A 52 16.09 3.81 8.29
C ASP A 52 15.20 3.01 9.26
N GLN A 53 13.88 3.05 9.09
CA GLN A 53 12.92 2.29 9.88
C GLN A 53 13.09 0.78 9.67
N ILE A 54 13.29 0.33 8.43
CA ILE A 54 13.56 -1.08 8.11
C ILE A 54 14.81 -1.55 8.84
N ASN A 55 15.91 -0.81 8.73
CA ASN A 55 17.17 -1.16 9.37
C ASN A 55 17.04 -1.20 10.89
N PHE A 56 16.36 -0.21 11.48
CA PHE A 56 16.10 -0.15 12.92
C PHE A 56 15.30 -1.38 13.40
N ILE A 57 14.16 -1.68 12.77
CA ILE A 57 13.32 -2.81 13.19
C ILE A 57 14.03 -4.15 12.99
N LYS A 58 14.73 -4.34 11.86
CA LYS A 58 15.52 -5.56 11.62
C LYS A 58 16.57 -5.78 12.71
N SER A 59 17.20 -4.72 13.22
CA SER A 59 18.18 -4.84 14.29
C SER A 59 17.58 -5.31 15.63
N GLN A 60 16.27 -5.16 15.83
CA GLN A 60 15.55 -5.60 17.02
C GLN A 60 14.95 -7.01 16.88
N ILE A 61 14.79 -7.51 15.67
CA ILE A 61 14.20 -8.83 15.39
C ILE A 61 15.31 -9.89 15.46
N LYS A 62 15.19 -10.86 16.37
CA LYS A 62 16.15 -11.97 16.52
C LYS A 62 15.91 -13.11 15.52
N ASP A 63 14.66 -13.29 15.11
CA ASP A 63 14.26 -14.31 14.15
C ASP A 63 14.57 -13.84 12.71
N SER A 64 15.43 -14.58 12.01
CA SER A 64 15.90 -14.21 10.67
C SER A 64 14.78 -14.24 9.62
N GLN A 65 13.85 -15.19 9.74
CA GLN A 65 12.71 -15.30 8.83
C GLN A 65 11.74 -14.12 9.04
N LEU A 66 11.42 -13.78 10.29
CA LEU A 66 10.57 -12.65 10.60
C LEU A 66 11.19 -11.32 10.16
N SER A 67 12.51 -11.16 10.36
CA SER A 67 13.28 -10.01 9.89
C SER A 67 13.19 -9.85 8.36
N TRP A 68 13.32 -10.97 7.64
CA TRP A 68 13.17 -11.00 6.18
C TRP A 68 11.74 -10.68 5.74
N ILE A 69 10.71 -11.24 6.39
CA ILE A 69 9.31 -10.93 6.10
C ILE A 69 9.06 -9.44 6.27
N PHE A 70 9.51 -8.85 7.39
CA PHE A 70 9.34 -7.43 7.64
C PHE A 70 10.00 -6.57 6.56
N GLU A 71 11.26 -6.88 6.18
CA GLU A 71 11.98 -6.16 5.14
C GLU A 71 11.26 -6.15 3.79
N ASN A 72 10.58 -7.24 3.45
CA ASN A 72 9.91 -7.36 2.16
C ASN A 72 8.46 -6.84 2.18
N CYS A 73 7.76 -6.97 3.30
CA CYS A 73 6.35 -6.57 3.40
C CYS A 73 6.17 -5.09 3.75
N TYR A 74 6.97 -4.56 4.70
CA TYR A 74 6.79 -3.19 5.17
C TYR A 74 6.92 -2.13 4.05
N PRO A 75 7.93 -2.17 3.17
CA PRO A 75 8.06 -1.19 2.09
C PRO A 75 7.28 -1.54 0.81
N ASN A 76 6.60 -2.68 0.75
CA ASN A 76 6.04 -3.19 -0.51
C ASN A 76 5.15 -2.17 -1.22
N THR A 77 4.30 -1.45 -0.50
CA THR A 77 3.43 -0.42 -1.08
C THR A 77 4.24 0.66 -1.81
N ILE A 78 5.23 1.25 -1.13
CA ILE A 78 6.01 2.32 -1.77
C ILE A 78 6.99 1.81 -2.83
N ASP A 79 7.42 0.56 -2.72
CA ASP A 79 8.33 -0.04 -3.70
C ASP A 79 7.62 -0.38 -5.02
N THR A 80 6.29 -0.67 -5.01
CA THR A 80 5.65 -1.34 -6.15
C THR A 80 4.32 -0.75 -6.63
N THR A 81 3.60 0.02 -5.80
CA THR A 81 2.20 0.37 -6.09
C THR A 81 1.92 1.87 -6.16
N VAL A 82 2.88 2.70 -5.79
CA VAL A 82 2.72 4.16 -5.76
C VAL A 82 2.98 4.76 -7.13
N ASP A 83 2.05 5.59 -7.58
CA ASP A 83 2.23 6.51 -8.69
C ASP A 83 2.06 7.95 -8.16
N TYR A 84 3.19 8.64 -7.99
CA TYR A 84 3.25 9.98 -7.40
C TYR A 84 3.58 11.02 -8.46
N GLU A 85 2.82 12.09 -8.48
CA GLU A 85 3.04 13.23 -9.37
C GLU A 85 2.70 14.56 -8.65
N VAL A 86 3.01 15.67 -9.30
CA VAL A 86 2.59 17.00 -8.87
C VAL A 86 1.69 17.58 -9.95
N ILE A 87 0.42 17.83 -9.62
CA ILE A 87 -0.59 18.38 -10.52
C ILE A 87 -0.95 19.79 -10.02
N ASP A 88 -0.80 20.80 -10.86
CA ASP A 88 -1.07 22.19 -10.53
C ASP A 88 -0.41 22.66 -9.23
N GLY A 89 0.85 22.24 -9.04
CA GLY A 89 1.65 22.56 -7.86
C GLY A 89 1.26 21.82 -6.58
N LYS A 90 0.32 20.89 -6.64
CA LYS A 90 -0.11 20.06 -5.50
C LYS A 90 0.32 18.62 -5.67
N PRO A 91 0.77 17.94 -4.60
CA PRO A 91 1.05 16.52 -4.65
C PRO A 91 -0.24 15.75 -4.95
N ASP A 92 -0.11 14.71 -5.76
CA ASP A 92 -1.16 13.77 -6.13
C ASP A 92 -0.59 12.35 -6.11
N THR A 93 -1.22 11.44 -5.39
CA THR A 93 -0.74 10.08 -5.25
C THR A 93 -1.84 9.09 -5.56
N PHE A 94 -1.62 8.26 -6.55
CA PHE A 94 -2.46 7.12 -6.87
C PHE A 94 -1.78 5.83 -6.41
N ILE A 95 -2.52 4.94 -5.76
CA ILE A 95 -1.97 3.69 -5.23
C ILE A 95 -2.83 2.54 -5.70
N ILE A 96 -2.28 1.70 -6.56
CA ILE A 96 -2.98 0.50 -7.00
C ILE A 96 -3.12 -0.53 -5.88
N THR A 97 -4.18 -1.30 -5.91
CA THR A 97 -4.42 -2.38 -4.95
C THR A 97 -3.74 -3.66 -5.45
N GLY A 98 -2.45 -3.82 -5.12
CA GLY A 98 -1.65 -4.98 -5.48
C GLY A 98 -1.47 -5.13 -7.00
N ASP A 99 -2.09 -6.17 -7.56
CA ASP A 99 -2.05 -6.52 -8.99
C ASP A 99 -3.26 -5.98 -9.79
N ILE A 100 -4.17 -5.24 -9.13
CA ILE A 100 -5.34 -4.64 -9.76
C ILE A 100 -5.03 -3.19 -10.10
N ASP A 101 -5.14 -2.82 -11.37
CA ASP A 101 -4.92 -1.46 -11.88
C ASP A 101 -6.09 -0.52 -11.49
N ALA A 102 -6.34 -0.43 -10.20
CA ALA A 102 -7.32 0.47 -9.60
C ALA A 102 -6.96 0.76 -8.15
N MET A 103 -7.44 1.90 -7.64
CA MET A 103 -7.26 2.35 -6.27
C MET A 103 -8.58 2.27 -5.52
N TRP A 104 -8.63 1.49 -4.44
CA TRP A 104 -9.71 1.51 -3.47
C TRP A 104 -9.46 2.58 -2.41
N LEU A 105 -10.50 3.27 -1.98
CA LEU A 105 -10.41 4.32 -0.96
C LEU A 105 -9.93 3.76 0.39
N ARG A 106 -10.51 2.64 0.83
CA ARG A 106 -10.11 1.94 2.05
C ARG A 106 -8.70 1.41 1.97
N ASP A 107 -8.41 0.64 0.91
CA ASP A 107 -7.14 -0.07 0.77
C ASP A 107 -5.98 0.89 0.65
N SER A 108 -6.08 1.95 -0.14
CA SER A 108 -5.02 2.95 -0.29
C SER A 108 -4.69 3.65 1.04
N THR A 109 -5.69 3.91 1.88
CA THR A 109 -5.45 4.41 3.24
C THR A 109 -4.71 3.39 4.10
N ALA A 110 -5.16 2.12 4.07
CA ALA A 110 -4.52 1.05 4.84
C ALA A 110 -3.07 0.80 4.39
N GLN A 111 -2.81 0.88 3.09
CA GLN A 111 -1.48 0.70 2.49
C GLN A 111 -0.47 1.76 2.96
N VAL A 112 -0.89 3.02 3.19
CA VAL A 112 0.02 4.07 3.67
C VAL A 112 0.04 4.22 5.19
N TRP A 113 -0.88 3.56 5.89
CA TRP A 113 -1.03 3.68 7.34
C TRP A 113 0.26 3.41 8.13
N PRO A 114 1.08 2.40 7.77
CA PRO A 114 2.35 2.12 8.45
C PRO A 114 3.38 3.26 8.35
N TYR A 115 3.23 4.16 7.38
CA TYR A 115 4.17 5.28 7.16
C TYR A 115 3.75 6.58 7.85
N LEU A 116 2.51 6.67 8.37
CA LEU A 116 2.04 7.87 9.09
C LEU A 116 2.99 8.34 10.21
N PRO A 117 3.61 7.47 11.03
CA PRO A 117 4.57 7.92 12.04
C PRO A 117 5.81 8.62 11.48
N LEU A 118 6.07 8.49 10.18
CA LEU A 118 7.24 9.07 9.52
C LEU A 118 6.99 10.44 8.88
N VAL A 119 5.73 10.93 8.82
CA VAL A 119 5.37 12.19 8.16
C VAL A 119 6.09 13.43 8.69
N LYS A 120 6.52 13.41 9.96
CA LYS A 120 7.31 14.50 10.56
C LYS A 120 8.80 14.41 10.26
N LYS A 121 9.27 13.23 9.88
CA LYS A 121 10.70 12.93 9.69
C LYS A 121 11.13 12.99 8.24
N ASP A 122 10.19 12.83 7.29
CA ASP A 122 10.49 12.72 5.87
C ASP A 122 9.44 13.48 5.04
N GLU A 123 9.92 14.48 4.31
CA GLU A 123 9.08 15.29 3.43
C GLU A 123 8.49 14.47 2.28
N LYS A 124 9.21 13.48 1.78
CA LYS A 124 8.69 12.58 0.74
C LYS A 124 7.47 11.81 1.24
N ILE A 125 7.53 11.23 2.45
CA ILE A 125 6.38 10.55 3.07
C ILE A 125 5.24 11.53 3.32
N ARG A 126 5.55 12.75 3.78
CA ARG A 126 4.54 13.80 3.94
C ARG A 126 3.82 14.10 2.62
N ASN A 127 4.58 14.31 1.55
CA ASN A 127 4.03 14.62 0.24
C ASN A 127 3.25 13.45 -0.37
N LEU A 128 3.72 12.20 -0.19
CA LEU A 128 3.00 11.01 -0.59
C LEU A 128 1.62 10.93 0.06
N ILE A 129 1.54 11.10 1.39
CA ILE A 129 0.27 11.00 2.12
C ILE A 129 -0.65 12.17 1.81
N LYS A 130 -0.11 13.39 1.72
CA LYS A 130 -0.85 14.58 1.29
C LYS A 130 -1.42 14.40 -0.12
N GLY A 131 -0.61 13.84 -1.03
CA GLY A 131 -1.04 13.52 -2.38
C GLY A 131 -2.17 12.50 -2.42
N LEU A 132 -2.12 11.48 -1.57
CA LEU A 132 -3.20 10.49 -1.48
C LEU A 132 -4.50 11.12 -0.96
N ILE A 133 -4.43 12.00 0.06
CA ILE A 133 -5.62 12.74 0.55
C ILE A 133 -6.24 13.57 -0.58
N ASN A 134 -5.42 14.28 -1.38
CA ASN A 134 -5.89 15.05 -2.52
C ASN A 134 -6.54 14.14 -3.59
N ARG A 135 -5.94 13.01 -3.89
CA ARG A 135 -6.49 12.05 -4.85
C ARG A 135 -7.80 11.46 -4.38
N GLN A 136 -7.90 11.04 -3.12
CA GLN A 136 -9.12 10.48 -2.54
C GLN A 136 -10.27 11.50 -2.57
N ALA A 137 -10.02 12.78 -2.26
CA ALA A 137 -11.02 13.82 -2.34
C ALA A 137 -11.57 13.98 -3.77
N LYS A 138 -10.70 13.94 -4.80
CA LYS A 138 -11.11 13.96 -6.21
C LYS A 138 -11.94 12.73 -6.60
N CYS A 139 -11.59 11.56 -6.08
CA CYS A 139 -12.35 10.32 -6.29
C CYS A 139 -13.76 10.42 -5.70
N VAL A 140 -13.90 10.88 -4.46
CA VAL A 140 -15.20 11.08 -3.81
C VAL A 140 -16.07 12.09 -4.57
N ILE A 141 -15.48 13.20 -5.07
CA ILE A 141 -16.22 14.16 -5.88
C ILE A 141 -16.71 13.54 -7.20
N ARG A 142 -15.93 12.62 -7.77
CA ARG A 142 -16.32 11.96 -9.02
C ARG A 142 -17.51 11.04 -8.84
N ASP A 143 -17.49 10.22 -7.78
CA ASP A 143 -18.60 9.33 -7.43
C ASP A 143 -18.51 8.94 -5.93
N PRO A 144 -19.34 9.52 -5.07
CA PRO A 144 -19.32 9.25 -3.64
C PRO A 144 -19.85 7.85 -3.27
N TYR A 145 -20.47 7.15 -4.23
CA TYR A 145 -21.00 5.79 -4.03
C TYR A 145 -20.05 4.70 -4.55
N ALA A 146 -18.96 5.11 -5.19
CA ALA A 146 -17.94 4.17 -5.68
C ALA A 146 -16.89 3.87 -4.61
N ASN A 147 -16.40 2.64 -4.60
CA ASN A 147 -15.36 2.18 -3.68
C ASN A 147 -13.97 2.18 -4.33
N SER A 148 -13.89 2.09 -5.69
CA SER A 148 -12.60 2.04 -6.40
C SER A 148 -12.60 2.79 -7.73
N PHE A 149 -11.41 3.29 -8.10
CA PHE A 149 -11.21 4.23 -9.20
C PHE A 149 -9.99 3.87 -10.04
N TYR A 150 -10.04 4.18 -11.33
CA TYR A 150 -8.87 4.17 -12.20
C TYR A 150 -8.12 5.52 -12.13
N LYS A 151 -6.83 5.51 -12.45
CA LYS A 151 -6.07 6.74 -12.66
C LYS A 151 -6.53 7.45 -13.92
N ASP A 152 -6.73 6.68 -15.00
CA ASP A 152 -7.29 7.16 -16.26
C ASP A 152 -8.80 7.37 -16.14
N LEU A 153 -9.20 8.65 -16.17
CA LEU A 153 -10.60 9.05 -16.03
C LEU A 153 -11.48 8.70 -17.23
N SER A 154 -10.89 8.29 -18.35
CA SER A 154 -11.61 7.83 -19.56
C SER A 154 -11.82 6.32 -19.58
N LYS A 155 -11.11 5.58 -18.73
CA LYS A 155 -11.14 4.11 -18.73
C LYS A 155 -12.52 3.58 -18.34
N ILE A 156 -13.06 2.69 -19.17
CA ILE A 156 -14.32 2.00 -18.94
C ILE A 156 -14.08 0.78 -18.04
N SER A 157 -14.94 0.59 -17.07
CA SER A 157 -14.85 -0.51 -16.13
C SER A 157 -15.11 -1.88 -16.79
N ALA A 158 -14.38 -2.90 -16.33
CA ALA A 158 -14.72 -4.30 -16.60
C ALA A 158 -16.06 -4.69 -15.94
N HIS A 159 -16.52 -3.95 -14.94
CA HIS A 159 -17.80 -4.09 -14.23
C HIS A 159 -18.95 -3.31 -14.91
N ASN A 160 -18.83 -2.99 -16.20
CA ASN A 160 -19.80 -2.17 -16.96
C ASN A 160 -21.18 -2.81 -17.12
N LYS A 161 -21.37 -4.05 -16.66
CA LYS A 161 -22.65 -4.77 -16.62
C LYS A 161 -23.30 -4.75 -15.22
N ASP A 162 -22.63 -4.21 -14.22
CA ASP A 162 -23.17 -4.11 -12.88
C ASP A 162 -24.29 -3.05 -12.81
N ILE A 163 -25.13 -3.15 -11.78
CA ILE A 163 -26.21 -2.18 -11.51
C ILE A 163 -25.97 -1.58 -10.12
N PRO A 164 -25.74 -0.27 -10.03
CA PRO A 164 -25.59 0.71 -11.13
C PRO A 164 -24.32 0.50 -11.94
N THR A 165 -24.35 0.90 -13.22
CA THR A 165 -23.18 0.82 -14.10
C THR A 165 -22.14 1.89 -13.73
N PRO A 166 -20.89 1.52 -13.45
CA PRO A 166 -19.84 2.48 -13.17
C PRO A 166 -19.62 3.48 -14.31
N ILE A 167 -19.50 4.76 -13.99
CA ILE A 167 -19.11 5.79 -14.95
C ILE A 167 -17.63 5.64 -15.36
N ALA A 168 -17.21 6.22 -16.49
CA ALA A 168 -15.82 6.19 -16.91
C ALA A 168 -14.90 6.75 -15.79
N GLY A 169 -13.75 6.09 -15.57
CA GLY A 169 -12.80 6.39 -14.49
C GLY A 169 -13.15 5.77 -13.14
N VAL A 170 -14.32 5.17 -12.97
CA VAL A 170 -14.70 4.36 -11.82
C VAL A 170 -14.47 2.89 -12.17
N HIS A 171 -13.72 2.18 -11.31
CA HIS A 171 -13.48 0.75 -11.49
C HIS A 171 -14.66 -0.08 -11.00
N GLU A 172 -15.15 0.21 -9.78
CA GLU A 172 -16.25 -0.52 -9.15
C GLU A 172 -17.12 0.46 -8.37
N GLN A 173 -18.42 0.42 -8.62
CA GLN A 173 -19.41 1.25 -7.93
C GLN A 173 -20.18 0.38 -6.94
N LYS A 174 -19.53 0.07 -5.82
CA LYS A 174 -20.16 -0.60 -4.68
C LYS A 174 -20.15 0.32 -3.47
N TRP A 175 -21.31 0.52 -2.89
CA TRP A 175 -21.42 1.27 -1.65
C TRP A 175 -20.82 0.48 -0.49
N GLU A 176 -19.74 1.03 0.05
CA GLU A 176 -19.10 0.56 1.27
C GLU A 176 -18.93 1.74 2.20
N VAL A 177 -19.67 1.74 3.33
CA VAL A 177 -19.64 2.87 4.28
C VAL A 177 -18.24 3.17 4.81
N ASP A 178 -17.39 2.16 4.94
CA ASP A 178 -16.02 2.30 5.41
C ASP A 178 -15.12 3.01 4.39
N SER A 179 -15.39 2.92 3.08
CA SER A 179 -14.62 3.60 2.05
C SER A 179 -14.51 5.10 2.34
N LEU A 180 -15.61 5.79 2.59
CA LEU A 180 -15.63 7.22 2.94
C LEU A 180 -15.03 7.49 4.32
N CYS A 181 -15.28 6.60 5.29
CA CYS A 181 -14.70 6.72 6.64
C CYS A 181 -13.17 6.68 6.60
N TYR A 182 -12.58 5.89 5.72
CA TYR A 182 -11.11 5.80 5.59
C TYR A 182 -10.48 7.06 5.01
N VAL A 183 -11.16 7.77 4.09
CA VAL A 183 -10.72 9.08 3.58
C VAL A 183 -10.67 10.11 4.71
N ILE A 184 -11.72 10.20 5.53
CA ILE A 184 -11.77 11.08 6.70
C ILE A 184 -10.69 10.67 7.72
N ARG A 185 -10.56 9.37 7.99
CA ARG A 185 -9.58 8.83 8.93
C ARG A 185 -8.15 9.20 8.56
N LEU A 186 -7.78 9.09 7.27
CA LEU A 186 -6.45 9.46 6.80
C LEU A 186 -6.20 10.96 6.98
N SER A 187 -7.11 11.80 6.52
CA SER A 187 -7.03 13.26 6.60
C SER A 187 -6.91 13.74 8.04
N TYR A 188 -7.77 13.22 8.94
CA TYR A 188 -7.74 13.55 10.37
C TYR A 188 -6.42 13.17 11.03
N ASN A 189 -5.91 11.95 10.80
CA ASN A 189 -4.68 11.49 11.44
C ASN A 189 -3.44 12.20 10.87
N TYR A 190 -3.41 12.49 9.57
CA TYR A 190 -2.37 13.32 8.98
C TYR A 190 -2.34 14.72 9.64
N TYR A 191 -3.49 15.41 9.70
CA TYR A 191 -3.59 16.71 10.35
C TYR A 191 -3.18 16.64 11.83
N LYS A 192 -3.67 15.67 12.56
CA LYS A 192 -3.34 15.50 13.98
C LYS A 192 -1.84 15.29 14.24
N LEU A 193 -1.16 14.61 13.32
CA LEU A 193 0.28 14.39 13.43
C LEU A 193 1.11 15.60 13.00
N THR A 194 0.69 16.32 11.96
CA THR A 194 1.49 17.35 11.30
C THR A 194 1.11 18.78 11.69
N GLY A 195 -0.15 19.02 12.05
CA GLY A 195 -0.74 20.36 12.17
C GLY A 195 -0.99 21.03 10.81
N ASP A 196 -0.72 20.32 9.68
CA ASP A 196 -0.90 20.86 8.34
C ASP A 196 -2.37 20.85 7.94
N ASN A 197 -3.02 22.01 8.03
CA ASN A 197 -4.41 22.21 7.64
C ASN A 197 -4.59 22.50 6.14
N SER A 198 -3.53 22.63 5.38
CA SER A 198 -3.60 22.91 3.92
C SER A 198 -4.20 21.76 3.10
N ILE A 199 -4.37 20.58 3.73
CA ILE A 199 -5.12 19.47 3.12
C ILE A 199 -6.63 19.72 3.06
N PHE A 200 -7.16 20.60 3.91
CA PHE A 200 -8.58 20.94 3.96
C PHE A 200 -8.91 22.08 3.00
N ASP A 201 -8.47 21.93 1.76
CA ASP A 201 -8.74 22.90 0.69
C ASP A 201 -10.19 22.78 0.16
N GLU A 202 -10.52 23.61 -0.83
CA GLU A 202 -11.86 23.63 -1.44
C GLU A 202 -12.28 22.26 -1.98
N THR A 203 -11.33 21.49 -2.56
CA THR A 203 -11.59 20.14 -3.08
C THR A 203 -11.96 19.19 -1.95
N TRP A 204 -11.18 19.19 -0.87
CA TRP A 204 -11.48 18.37 0.29
C TRP A 204 -12.80 18.76 0.95
N ILE A 205 -13.05 20.08 1.14
CA ILE A 205 -14.31 20.58 1.73
C ILE A 205 -15.50 20.18 0.85
N LYS A 206 -15.37 20.26 -0.47
CA LYS A 206 -16.42 19.81 -1.40
C LYS A 206 -16.68 18.32 -1.24
N SER A 207 -15.65 17.49 -1.20
CA SER A 207 -15.80 16.04 -1.04
C SER A 207 -16.46 15.65 0.29
N SER A 208 -16.21 16.41 1.36
CA SER A 208 -16.77 16.12 2.70
C SER A 208 -18.24 16.46 2.85
N LYS A 209 -18.87 17.09 1.86
CA LYS A 209 -20.29 17.50 1.85
C LYS A 209 -21.17 16.56 1.02
N LEU A 210 -20.57 15.58 0.36
CA LEU A 210 -21.24 14.57 -0.46
C LEU A 210 -21.55 13.32 0.35
#